data_cc393926c43c83767465aa10875a426b
#
_entry.id   cc393926c43c83767465aa10875a426b
#
_cell.length_a   1.000
_cell.length_b   1.000
_cell.length_c   1.000
_cell.angle_alpha   90.00
_cell.angle_beta   90.00
_cell.angle_gamma   90.00
#
_symmetry.space_group_name_H-M   'P 1'
#
loop_
_entity.id
_entity.type
_entity.pdbx_description
1 polymer ?
#
loop_
_entity_poly.entity_id
_entity_poly.type
_entity_poly.pdbx_seq_one_letter_code
_entity_poly.pdbx_strand_id
1 'polypeptide(L)'
;MFIELRDGTGFLQAVLNDKCCHTYNALILQPESSVTLFGTLKEVPEGKVAEGGHELIVDYWELVQCAPPGGTESVVNKDADVECLFDNRHLVIRGEMTSKILKIRSHLMQGLQISESNT
;
A
#
# COMPACT_ATOMS: atom_id res chain seq x y z
N MET A 1 6.39 15.17 -6.42
CA MET A 1 5.55 14.53 -5.37
C MET A 1 5.94 13.06 -5.31
N PHE A 2 5.99 12.49 -4.10
CA PHE A 2 6.24 11.05 -3.92
C PHE A 2 4.94 10.38 -3.50
N ILE A 3 4.68 9.22 -4.07
CA ILE A 3 3.56 8.35 -3.72
C ILE A 3 4.13 6.98 -3.37
N GLU A 4 3.68 6.39 -2.29
CA GLU A 4 3.93 5.00 -1.97
C GLU A 4 2.74 4.17 -2.44
N LEU A 5 2.95 3.37 -3.47
CA LEU A 5 1.94 2.50 -4.06
C LEU A 5 1.98 1.14 -3.37
N ARG A 6 0.80 0.60 -3.04
CA ARG A 6 0.64 -0.73 -2.44
C ARG A 6 -0.41 -1.53 -3.20
N ASP A 7 -0.09 -2.76 -3.58
CA ASP A 7 -1.02 -3.64 -4.29
C ASP A 7 -1.26 -5.00 -3.59
N GLY A 8 -0.70 -5.20 -2.41
CA GLY A 8 -0.80 -6.45 -1.66
C GLY A 8 0.36 -7.41 -1.88
N THR A 9 1.18 -7.22 -2.91
CA THR A 9 2.45 -7.96 -3.10
C THR A 9 3.61 -7.26 -2.40
N GLY A 10 3.58 -5.92 -2.33
CA GLY A 10 4.59 -5.08 -1.71
C GLY A 10 4.28 -3.61 -1.85
N PHE A 11 5.32 -2.82 -1.67
CA PHE A 11 5.29 -1.38 -1.80
C PHE A 11 6.23 -0.94 -2.93
N LEU A 12 5.85 0.10 -3.63
CA LEU A 12 6.67 0.71 -4.68
C LEU A 12 6.61 2.23 -4.57
N GLN A 13 7.78 2.86 -4.42
CA GLN A 13 7.87 4.31 -4.44
C GLN A 13 7.66 4.81 -5.88
N ALA A 14 6.74 5.74 -6.05
CA ALA A 14 6.51 6.42 -7.33
C ALA A 14 6.84 7.91 -7.22
N VAL A 15 7.52 8.42 -8.22
CA VAL A 15 7.95 9.82 -8.32
C VAL A 15 7.15 10.49 -9.43
N LEU A 16 6.28 11.42 -9.03
CA LEU A 16 5.51 12.24 -9.97
C LEU A 16 6.30 13.51 -10.30
N ASN A 17 6.53 13.71 -11.58
CA ASN A 17 7.15 14.93 -12.12
C ASN A 17 6.21 16.15 -12.00
N ASP A 18 6.75 17.35 -12.13
CA ASP A 18 6.01 18.61 -11.97
C ASP A 18 4.70 18.65 -12.77
N LYS A 19 4.72 18.22 -14.02
CA LYS A 19 3.52 18.19 -14.88
C LYS A 19 2.41 17.30 -14.34
N CYS A 20 2.76 16.17 -13.72
CA CYS A 20 1.83 15.22 -13.12
C CYS A 20 1.25 15.75 -11.79
N CYS A 21 1.95 16.67 -11.13
CA CYS A 21 1.53 17.26 -9.86
C CYS A 21 0.58 18.46 -10.04
N HIS A 22 0.59 19.12 -11.21
CA HIS A 22 -0.21 20.31 -11.47
C HIS A 22 -1.61 19.99 -12.04
N THR A 23 -2.22 18.92 -11.57
CA THR A 23 -3.56 18.51 -11.98
C THR A 23 -4.54 18.65 -10.81
N TYR A 24 -5.82 18.84 -11.11
CA TYR A 24 -6.87 18.86 -10.09
C TYR A 24 -6.86 17.58 -9.25
N ASN A 25 -6.67 16.43 -9.89
CA ASN A 25 -6.60 15.14 -9.22
C ASN A 25 -5.45 15.06 -8.21
N ALA A 26 -4.30 15.68 -8.51
CA ALA A 26 -3.17 15.73 -7.58
C ALA A 26 -3.48 16.58 -6.34
N LEU A 27 -4.30 17.63 -6.47
CA LEU A 27 -4.71 18.47 -5.34
C LEU A 27 -5.69 17.78 -4.39
N ILE A 28 -6.57 16.92 -4.92
CA ILE A 28 -7.57 16.20 -4.12
C ILE A 28 -7.11 14.82 -3.67
N LEU A 29 -5.94 14.36 -4.13
CA LEU A 29 -5.42 13.03 -3.81
C LEU A 29 -5.21 12.87 -2.32
N GLN A 30 -5.88 11.89 -1.74
CA GLN A 30 -5.78 11.53 -0.33
C GLN A 30 -5.05 10.19 -0.16
N PRO A 31 -4.40 9.96 0.98
CA PRO A 31 -3.91 8.62 1.33
C PRO A 31 -5.02 7.57 1.21
N GLU A 32 -4.67 6.36 0.82
CA GLU A 32 -5.59 5.23 0.57
C GLU A 32 -6.49 5.42 -0.67
N SER A 33 -6.26 6.43 -1.51
CA SER A 33 -6.89 6.53 -2.82
C SER A 33 -6.38 5.45 -3.77
N SER A 34 -7.24 5.02 -4.69
CA SER A 34 -6.87 4.07 -5.74
C SER A 34 -6.42 4.81 -6.99
N VAL A 35 -5.23 4.49 -7.47
CA VAL A 35 -4.62 5.14 -8.63
C VAL A 35 -4.04 4.11 -9.60
N THR A 36 -3.98 4.47 -10.88
CA THR A 36 -3.21 3.76 -11.89
C THR A 36 -2.06 4.63 -12.33
N LEU A 37 -0.84 4.10 -12.24
CA LEU A 37 0.38 4.82 -12.59
C LEU A 37 1.04 4.18 -13.82
N PHE A 38 1.48 5.02 -14.73
CA PHE A 38 2.23 4.62 -15.94
C PHE A 38 3.58 5.33 -15.93
N GLY A 39 4.64 4.58 -16.12
CA GLY A 39 5.98 5.17 -16.07
C GLY A 39 7.09 4.16 -16.28
N THR A 40 8.31 4.60 -16.06
CA THR A 40 9.52 3.80 -16.21
C THR A 40 10.09 3.44 -14.84
N LEU A 41 10.33 2.14 -14.63
CA LEU A 41 10.99 1.66 -13.43
C LEU A 41 12.48 1.95 -13.53
N LYS A 42 13.06 2.52 -12.47
CA LYS A 42 14.50 2.81 -12.35
C LYS A 42 15.04 2.34 -11.02
N GLU A 43 16.32 2.00 -11.01
CA GLU A 43 17.04 1.78 -9.76
C GLU A 43 17.20 3.11 -9.01
N VAL A 44 17.10 3.03 -7.69
CA VAL A 44 17.26 4.20 -6.83
C VAL A 44 18.74 4.60 -6.81
N PRO A 45 19.08 5.88 -6.99
CA PRO A 45 20.46 6.35 -6.94
C PRO A 45 21.17 6.01 -5.63
N GLU A 46 22.46 5.79 -5.68
CA GLU A 46 23.28 5.55 -4.49
C GLU A 46 23.10 6.65 -3.45
N GLY A 47 22.87 6.24 -2.19
CA GLY A 47 22.63 7.16 -1.07
C GLY A 47 21.17 7.48 -0.79
N LYS A 48 20.23 7.00 -1.61
CA LYS A 48 18.79 7.06 -1.34
C LYS A 48 18.26 5.66 -1.01
N VAL A 49 17.20 5.61 -0.21
CA VAL A 49 16.57 4.35 0.20
C VAL A 49 15.14 4.35 -0.30
N ALA A 50 14.79 3.33 -1.09
CA ALA A 50 13.41 3.01 -1.41
C ALA A 50 13.18 1.52 -1.19
N GLU A 51 11.97 1.13 -0.89
CA GLU A 51 11.63 -0.27 -0.68
C GLU A 51 11.85 -1.06 -1.98
N GLY A 52 12.58 -2.17 -1.89
CA GLY A 52 12.97 -2.95 -3.06
C GLY A 52 14.09 -2.36 -3.95
N GLY A 53 14.65 -1.20 -3.60
CA GLY A 53 15.76 -0.58 -4.34
C GLY A 53 15.37 0.03 -5.71
N HIS A 54 14.08 0.14 -6.00
CA HIS A 54 13.56 0.66 -7.26
C HIS A 54 12.53 1.76 -7.02
N GLU A 55 12.41 2.67 -8.00
CA GLU A 55 11.38 3.70 -8.01
C GLU A 55 10.72 3.78 -9.40
N LEU A 56 9.44 4.10 -9.45
CA LEU A 56 8.68 4.33 -10.66
C LEU A 56 8.70 5.83 -10.99
N ILE A 57 9.34 6.21 -12.08
CA ILE A 57 9.24 7.57 -12.61
C ILE A 57 7.96 7.66 -13.43
N VAL A 58 6.99 8.41 -12.92
CA VAL A 58 5.64 8.48 -13.49
C VAL A 58 5.59 9.48 -14.62
N ASP A 59 5.14 9.00 -15.79
CA ASP A 59 4.90 9.83 -16.98
C ASP A 59 3.43 10.26 -17.06
N TYR A 60 2.52 9.39 -16.65
CA TYR A 60 1.08 9.61 -16.65
C TYR A 60 0.41 8.83 -15.50
N TRP A 61 -0.70 9.35 -14.99
CA TRP A 61 -1.47 8.66 -13.96
C TRP A 61 -2.96 9.00 -14.00
N GLU A 62 -3.76 8.12 -13.47
CA GLU A 62 -5.21 8.23 -13.37
C GLU A 62 -5.68 8.01 -11.93
N LEU A 63 -6.57 8.87 -11.47
CA LEU A 63 -7.27 8.67 -10.21
C LEU A 63 -8.49 7.77 -10.47
N VAL A 64 -8.43 6.54 -9.98
CA VAL A 64 -9.53 5.58 -10.10
C VAL A 64 -10.62 5.92 -9.09
N GLN A 65 -10.23 6.12 -7.82
CA GLN A 65 -11.15 6.48 -6.76
C GLN A 65 -10.41 7.27 -5.68
N CYS A 66 -10.95 8.42 -5.31
CA CYS A 66 -10.47 9.20 -4.18
C CYS A 66 -10.95 8.59 -2.86
N ALA A 67 -10.05 8.48 -1.90
CA ALA A 67 -10.41 8.10 -0.54
C ALA A 67 -11.12 9.26 0.19
N PRO A 68 -11.97 8.97 1.17
CA PRO A 68 -12.52 10.00 2.05
C PRO A 68 -11.41 10.77 2.79
N PRO A 69 -11.65 12.03 3.13
CA PRO A 69 -10.71 12.81 3.94
C PRO A 69 -10.40 12.11 5.27
N GLY A 70 -9.11 12.04 5.64
CA GLY A 70 -8.65 11.36 6.86
C GLY A 70 -8.35 9.86 6.67
N GLY A 71 -8.72 9.27 5.53
CA GLY A 71 -8.40 7.87 5.22
C GLY A 71 -8.82 6.88 6.32
N THR A 72 -8.07 5.80 6.45
CA THR A 72 -8.30 4.76 7.49
C THR A 72 -7.95 5.24 8.89
N GLU A 73 -7.05 6.21 9.02
CA GLU A 73 -6.61 6.75 10.31
C GLU A 73 -7.71 7.49 11.07
N SER A 74 -8.73 8.00 10.35
CA SER A 74 -9.90 8.62 10.97
C SER A 74 -10.77 7.62 11.75
N VAL A 75 -10.70 6.34 11.41
CA VAL A 75 -11.50 5.26 12.03
C VAL A 75 -10.64 4.39 12.92
N VAL A 76 -9.44 4.03 12.46
CA VAL A 76 -8.51 3.13 13.16
C VAL A 76 -7.18 3.86 13.34
N ASN A 77 -6.99 4.45 14.52
CA ASN A 77 -5.73 5.09 14.91
C ASN A 77 -4.97 4.25 15.93
N LYS A 78 -3.79 4.70 16.34
CA LYS A 78 -2.94 3.97 17.32
C LYS A 78 -3.57 3.85 18.71
N ASP A 79 -4.49 4.75 19.03
CA ASP A 79 -5.17 4.84 20.33
C ASP A 79 -6.59 4.24 20.28
N ALA A 80 -6.94 3.58 19.16
CA ALA A 80 -8.24 2.97 19.00
C ALA A 80 -8.46 1.84 20.00
N ASP A 81 -9.63 1.82 20.62
CA ASP A 81 -10.04 0.79 21.55
C ASP A 81 -10.15 -0.58 20.86
N VAL A 82 -9.96 -1.65 21.62
CA VAL A 82 -10.00 -3.04 21.13
C VAL A 82 -11.33 -3.36 20.46
N GLU A 83 -12.44 -2.85 21.00
CA GLU A 83 -13.77 -3.02 20.41
C GLU A 83 -13.85 -2.36 19.02
N CYS A 84 -13.35 -1.12 18.88
CA CYS A 84 -13.27 -0.42 17.61
C CYS A 84 -12.41 -1.18 16.59
N LEU A 85 -11.29 -1.78 17.03
CA LEU A 85 -10.42 -2.59 16.16
C LEU A 85 -11.13 -3.85 15.66
N PHE A 86 -11.93 -4.52 16.50
CA PHE A 86 -12.71 -5.70 16.10
C PHE A 86 -13.86 -5.36 15.16
N ASP A 87 -14.54 -4.26 15.38
CA ASP A 87 -15.62 -3.80 14.49
C ASP A 87 -15.12 -3.38 13.12
N ASN A 88 -13.92 -2.78 13.10
CA ASN A 88 -13.26 -2.33 11.86
C ASN A 88 -12.14 -3.27 11.40
N ARG A 89 -12.26 -4.57 11.67
CA ARG A 89 -11.23 -5.58 11.33
C ARG A 89 -10.82 -5.57 9.86
N HIS A 90 -11.71 -5.23 8.95
CA HIS A 90 -11.43 -5.08 7.52
C HIS A 90 -10.41 -3.98 7.21
N LEU A 91 -10.30 -2.96 8.04
CA LEU A 91 -9.26 -1.92 7.97
C LEU A 91 -8.00 -2.37 8.73
N VAL A 92 -8.16 -2.98 9.90
CA VAL A 92 -7.06 -3.42 10.76
C VAL A 92 -6.17 -4.46 10.08
N ILE A 93 -6.77 -5.39 9.31
CA ILE A 93 -6.00 -6.42 8.56
C ILE A 93 -5.11 -5.83 7.46
N ARG A 94 -5.34 -4.59 7.04
CA ARG A 94 -4.47 -3.87 6.10
C ARG A 94 -3.24 -3.28 6.77
N GLY A 95 -3.23 -3.15 8.09
CA GLY A 95 -2.10 -2.70 8.87
C GLY A 95 -0.93 -3.68 8.80
N GLU A 96 0.29 -3.15 8.91
CA GLU A 96 1.53 -3.90 8.68
C GLU A 96 1.65 -5.13 9.60
N MET A 97 1.42 -4.98 10.90
CA MET A 97 1.55 -6.06 11.88
C MET A 97 0.54 -7.18 11.62
N THR A 98 -0.73 -6.84 11.51
CA THR A 98 -1.81 -7.81 11.31
C THR A 98 -1.68 -8.53 9.96
N SER A 99 -1.31 -7.81 8.91
CA SER A 99 -1.04 -8.37 7.60
C SER A 99 0.10 -9.40 7.65
N LYS A 100 1.21 -9.10 8.34
CA LYS A 100 2.33 -10.04 8.53
C LYS A 100 1.90 -11.31 9.26
N ILE A 101 1.12 -11.18 10.32
CA ILE A 101 0.60 -12.34 11.09
C ILE A 101 -0.28 -13.22 10.20
N LEU A 102 -1.18 -12.63 9.42
CA LEU A 102 -2.06 -13.39 8.51
C LEU A 102 -1.27 -14.07 7.37
N LYS A 103 -0.23 -13.43 6.85
CA LYS A 103 0.68 -14.05 5.87
C LYS A 103 1.40 -15.27 6.44
N ILE A 104 1.96 -15.16 7.65
CA ILE A 104 2.60 -16.28 8.34
C ILE A 104 1.62 -17.43 8.55
N ARG A 105 0.40 -17.13 9.01
CA ARG A 105 -0.66 -18.13 9.16
C ARG A 105 -0.99 -18.84 7.84
N SER A 106 -1.09 -18.10 6.75
CA SER A 106 -1.36 -18.66 5.42
C SER A 106 -0.26 -19.63 4.98
N HIS A 107 1.02 -19.26 5.15
CA HIS A 107 2.14 -20.13 4.81
C HIS A 107 2.21 -21.40 5.67
N LEU A 108 1.92 -21.28 6.97
CA LEU A 108 1.82 -22.43 7.88
C LEU A 108 0.72 -23.42 7.42
N MET A 109 -0.46 -22.90 7.09
CA MET A 109 -1.56 -23.75 6.62
C MET A 109 -1.23 -24.45 5.31
N GLN A 110 -0.59 -23.76 4.36
CA GLN A 110 -0.09 -24.39 3.12
C GLN A 110 0.93 -25.48 3.39
N GLY A 111 1.90 -25.22 4.28
CA GLY A 111 2.92 -26.20 4.63
C GLY A 111 2.32 -27.48 5.23
N LEU A 112 1.32 -27.36 6.13
CA LEU A 112 0.62 -28.49 6.72
C LEU A 112 -0.16 -29.29 5.65
N GLN A 113 -0.88 -28.61 4.77
CA GLN A 113 -1.65 -29.27 3.70
C GLN A 113 -0.75 -30.05 2.73
N ILE A 114 0.41 -29.49 2.35
CA ILE A 114 1.38 -30.17 1.48
C ILE A 114 1.98 -31.40 2.19
N SER A 115 2.26 -31.29 3.49
CA SER A 115 2.78 -32.39 4.28
C SER A 115 1.79 -33.57 4.35
N GLU A 116 0.51 -33.28 4.56
CA GLU A 116 -0.54 -34.33 4.60
C GLU A 116 -0.80 -34.98 3.23
N SER A 117 -0.66 -34.23 2.14
CA SER A 117 -0.86 -34.77 0.79
C SER A 117 0.27 -35.68 0.29
N ASN A 118 1.42 -35.67 0.97
CA ASN A 118 2.58 -36.50 0.63
C ASN A 118 2.72 -37.75 1.54
N THR A 119 1.75 -37.99 2.41
CA THR A 119 1.65 -39.19 3.27
C THR A 119 0.58 -40.13 2.77
#